data_c502ee34e0cee78ffa5b795fff64b053
#
_entry.id   c502ee34e0cee78ffa5b795fff64b053
#
_cell.length_a   1.000
_cell.length_b   1.000
_cell.length_c   1.000
_cell.angle_alpha   90.00
_cell.angle_beta   90.00
_cell.angle_gamma   90.00
#
_symmetry.space_group_name_H-M   'P 1'
#
loop_
_entity.id
_entity.type
_entity.pdbx_description
1 polymer ?
#
loop_
_entity_poly.entity_id
_entity_poly.type
_entity_poly.pdbx_seq_one_letter_code
_entity_poly.pdbx_strand_id
1 'polypeptide(L)'
;MTNIFGKQMANREVCDLVFVDYKTQKPFLFCDYANTSSQELTGENVFAYGGKGHPKKITFSGERAGTLTIETQIQTPKLWELMTGGKASKTASIMQREKCKIEASNKVNVSNKKATLKKETVWVYSADDTNLETELKVTSVTSQEITLESGEVGNEVIVFYLTERSDVYNINIKSTDFPKAFTVYGDTYMKTTDEDIMPYLFKAYKVIPQANMSLSFANSGDPGTVTLTCDMMVDDDGNMLDLTLLPDESVGEP
;
A
#
# COMPACT_ATOMS: atom_id res chain seq x y z
N MET A 1 21.20 31.53 21.85
CA MET A 1 20.35 30.34 21.87
C MET A 1 18.94 30.79 22.14
N THR A 2 18.07 30.68 21.17
CA THR A 2 16.65 30.99 21.33
C THR A 2 16.06 30.00 22.33
N ASN A 3 15.44 30.50 23.40
CA ASN A 3 14.84 29.65 24.42
C ASN A 3 13.56 29.02 23.84
N ILE A 4 13.62 27.76 23.42
CA ILE A 4 12.49 26.99 22.87
C ILE A 4 11.48 26.62 23.97
N PHE A 5 11.97 26.52 25.21
CA PHE A 5 11.15 26.13 26.35
C PHE A 5 10.16 27.25 26.71
N GLY A 6 8.89 27.03 26.45
CA GLY A 6 7.82 27.98 26.77
C GLY A 6 7.20 28.71 25.58
N LYS A 7 7.69 28.50 24.35
CA LYS A 7 6.99 28.99 23.15
C LYS A 7 5.74 28.15 22.85
N GLN A 8 4.65 28.83 22.53
CA GLN A 8 3.45 28.20 22.02
C GLN A 8 3.62 27.98 20.53
N MET A 9 3.22 26.78 20.04
CA MET A 9 3.39 26.40 18.64
C MET A 9 2.16 25.68 18.12
N ALA A 10 1.99 25.76 16.80
CA ALA A 10 0.96 25.06 16.07
C ALA A 10 1.52 24.45 14.79
N ASN A 11 0.93 23.36 14.35
CA ASN A 11 1.24 22.68 13.08
C ASN A 11 0.06 22.81 12.14
N ARG A 12 0.34 22.94 10.84
CA ARG A 12 -0.65 22.89 9.75
C ARG A 12 -0.16 22.06 8.57
N GLU A 13 1.01 21.46 8.69
CA GLU A 13 1.63 20.66 7.64
C GLU A 13 1.60 19.17 8.00
N VAL A 14 1.61 18.32 6.98
CA VAL A 14 1.79 16.87 7.10
C VAL A 14 3.27 16.54 7.27
N CYS A 15 3.58 15.38 7.83
CA CYS A 15 4.97 14.92 7.92
C CYS A 15 5.41 14.19 6.66
N ASP A 16 6.61 14.50 6.18
CA ASP A 16 7.35 13.63 5.28
C ASP A 16 7.95 12.48 6.07
N LEU A 17 7.88 11.26 5.52
CA LEU A 17 8.17 10.06 6.26
C LEU A 17 9.16 9.17 5.53
N VAL A 18 10.19 8.72 6.25
CA VAL A 18 11.15 7.73 5.77
C VAL A 18 11.00 6.44 6.57
N PHE A 19 10.61 5.37 5.90
CA PHE A 19 10.59 4.03 6.45
C PHE A 19 11.93 3.36 6.22
N VAL A 20 12.57 2.96 7.29
CA VAL A 20 13.87 2.27 7.30
C VAL A 20 13.65 0.84 7.79
N ASP A 21 14.07 -0.16 7.03
CA ASP A 21 13.96 -1.56 7.45
C ASP A 21 14.69 -1.78 8.78
N TYR A 22 13.97 -2.27 9.79
CA TYR A 22 14.48 -2.36 11.17
C TYR A 22 15.72 -3.25 11.30
N LYS A 23 15.82 -4.32 10.50
CA LYS A 23 16.96 -5.25 10.58
C LYS A 23 18.17 -4.79 9.79
N THR A 24 17.95 -4.26 8.58
CA THR A 24 19.05 -3.90 7.67
C THR A 24 19.49 -2.45 7.81
N GLN A 25 18.70 -1.62 8.51
CA GLN A 25 18.90 -0.18 8.69
C GLN A 25 19.07 0.57 7.35
N LYS A 26 18.38 0.09 6.30
CA LYS A 26 18.38 0.71 4.98
C LYS A 26 17.04 1.37 4.71
N PRO A 27 17.00 2.59 4.12
CA PRO A 27 15.77 3.21 3.67
C PRO A 27 15.02 2.27 2.72
N PHE A 28 13.72 2.12 2.96
CA PHE A 28 12.83 1.26 2.18
C PHE A 28 11.83 2.08 1.36
N LEU A 29 11.19 3.05 2.00
CA LEU A 29 10.19 3.92 1.39
C LEU A 29 10.37 5.34 1.90
N PHE A 30 10.34 6.31 0.99
CA PHE A 30 10.16 7.72 1.29
C PHE A 30 8.73 8.10 0.87
N CYS A 31 7.98 8.70 1.79
CA CYS A 31 6.58 9.09 1.61
C CYS A 31 6.46 10.59 1.87
N ASP A 32 6.54 11.38 0.80
CA ASP A 32 6.36 12.84 0.74
C ASP A 32 4.99 13.23 0.18
N TYR A 33 4.09 12.27 0.03
CA TYR A 33 2.80 12.40 -0.62
C TYR A 33 1.62 12.05 0.30
N ALA A 34 1.81 12.04 1.60
CA ALA A 34 0.73 11.82 2.56
C ALA A 34 -0.23 13.02 2.58
N ASN A 35 -1.53 12.74 2.71
CA ASN A 35 -2.55 13.77 2.92
C ASN A 35 -2.69 14.08 4.41
N THR A 36 -2.57 13.06 5.25
CA THR A 36 -2.56 13.19 6.71
C THR A 36 -1.53 12.23 7.31
N SER A 37 -0.93 12.65 8.41
CA SER A 37 -0.10 11.81 9.25
C SER A 37 -0.44 12.09 10.71
N SER A 38 -0.69 11.05 11.50
CA SER A 38 -1.02 11.18 12.90
C SER A 38 -0.28 10.18 13.76
N GLN A 39 0.08 10.62 14.96
CA GLN A 39 0.71 9.78 15.98
C GLN A 39 -0.18 9.81 17.22
N GLU A 40 -0.53 8.66 17.72
CA GLU A 40 -1.32 8.52 18.93
C GLU A 40 -0.56 7.67 19.94
N LEU A 41 -0.49 8.14 21.18
CA LEU A 41 0.03 7.39 22.31
C LEU A 41 -1.09 7.22 23.33
N THR A 42 -1.40 5.98 23.68
CA THR A 42 -2.41 5.64 24.68
C THR A 42 -1.75 4.94 25.86
N GLY A 43 -2.37 5.07 27.01
CA GLY A 43 -1.92 4.40 28.24
C GLY A 43 -3.10 3.95 29.07
N GLU A 44 -3.04 2.74 29.56
CA GLU A 44 -4.04 2.21 30.50
C GLU A 44 -3.57 2.40 31.94
N ASN A 45 -4.52 2.71 32.80
CA ASN A 45 -4.28 2.81 34.24
C ASN A 45 -5.18 1.82 34.99
N VAL A 46 -4.61 1.07 35.90
CA VAL A 46 -5.33 0.22 36.82
C VAL A 46 -5.47 0.96 38.17
N PHE A 47 -6.67 0.89 38.74
CA PHE A 47 -6.97 1.62 39.97
C PHE A 47 -7.27 0.67 41.12
N ALA A 48 -6.71 0.94 42.30
CA ALA A 48 -7.17 0.34 43.54
C ALA A 48 -8.26 1.24 44.14
N TYR A 49 -9.34 0.60 44.55
CA TYR A 49 -10.51 1.25 45.16
C TYR A 49 -10.56 0.91 46.65
N GLY A 50 -11.04 1.83 47.46
CA GLY A 50 -11.16 1.55 48.92
C GLY A 50 -12.05 2.54 49.64
N GLY A 51 -12.72 2.09 50.70
CA GLY A 51 -13.61 2.86 51.58
C GLY A 51 -15.05 2.93 51.08
N LYS A 52 -15.91 3.60 51.87
CA LYS A 52 -17.33 3.77 51.52
C LYS A 52 -17.47 4.61 50.24
N GLY A 53 -18.29 4.14 49.31
CA GLY A 53 -18.49 4.79 48.00
C GLY A 53 -17.47 4.41 46.93
N HIS A 54 -16.58 3.45 47.17
CA HIS A 54 -15.58 2.94 46.22
C HIS A 54 -14.78 4.01 45.44
N PRO A 55 -14.22 5.04 46.11
CA PRO A 55 -13.38 6.01 45.42
C PRO A 55 -12.07 5.36 44.93
N LYS A 56 -11.55 5.83 43.82
CA LYS A 56 -10.21 5.50 43.31
C LYS A 56 -9.18 6.01 44.30
N LYS A 57 -8.35 5.15 44.89
CA LYS A 57 -7.36 5.49 45.93
C LYS A 57 -5.93 5.49 45.39
N ILE A 58 -5.58 4.54 44.55
CA ILE A 58 -4.23 4.33 44.02
C ILE A 58 -4.34 4.09 42.52
N THR A 59 -3.46 4.69 41.76
CA THR A 59 -3.32 4.49 40.32
C THR A 59 -2.04 3.71 40.07
N PHE A 60 -2.13 2.66 39.31
CA PHE A 60 -0.99 1.94 38.73
C PHE A 60 -0.97 2.24 37.23
N SER A 61 0.16 2.77 36.74
CA SER A 61 0.37 2.94 35.31
C SER A 61 0.52 1.57 34.67
N GLY A 62 -0.32 1.30 33.70
CA GLY A 62 -0.33 0.06 32.97
C GLY A 62 0.42 0.15 31.65
N GLU A 63 -0.07 -0.56 30.66
CA GLU A 63 0.52 -0.67 29.34
C GLU A 63 0.43 0.67 28.58
N ARG A 64 1.48 0.98 27.81
CA ARG A 64 1.50 2.10 26.87
C ARG A 64 1.53 1.55 25.46
N ALA A 65 0.60 1.97 24.64
CA ALA A 65 0.53 1.64 23.21
C ALA A 65 0.68 2.90 22.36
N GLY A 66 1.14 2.73 21.13
CA GLY A 66 1.25 3.81 20.16
C GLY A 66 0.86 3.35 18.76
N THR A 67 0.26 4.25 18.00
CA THR A 67 -0.06 4.05 16.59
C THR A 67 0.44 5.20 15.75
N LEU A 68 0.89 4.90 14.53
CA LEU A 68 1.19 5.84 13.46
C LEU A 68 0.21 5.57 12.32
N THR A 69 -0.59 6.56 11.96
CA THR A 69 -1.56 6.45 10.85
C THR A 69 -1.24 7.48 9.77
N ILE A 70 -1.24 7.01 8.53
CA ILE A 70 -0.94 7.80 7.34
C ILE A 70 -2.08 7.56 6.34
N GLU A 71 -2.64 8.64 5.80
CA GLU A 71 -3.61 8.57 4.71
C GLU A 71 -3.04 9.21 3.46
N THR A 72 -3.22 8.57 2.32
CA THR A 72 -2.75 9.08 1.03
C THR A 72 -3.71 8.71 -0.10
N GLN A 73 -3.83 9.59 -1.08
CA GLN A 73 -4.48 9.32 -2.36
C GLN A 73 -3.49 8.86 -3.42
N ILE A 74 -2.19 9.03 -3.18
CA ILE A 74 -1.13 8.58 -4.08
C ILE A 74 -0.64 7.21 -3.60
N GLN A 75 -0.56 6.29 -4.54
CA GLN A 75 -0.20 4.91 -4.26
C GLN A 75 1.05 4.52 -5.04
N THR A 76 1.96 3.84 -4.38
CA THR A 76 3.15 3.28 -5.00
C THR A 76 3.22 1.78 -4.77
N PRO A 77 3.81 1.01 -5.69
CA PRO A 77 4.02 -0.43 -5.46
C PRO A 77 4.81 -0.73 -4.19
N LYS A 78 5.74 0.14 -3.81
CA LYS A 78 6.51 0.03 -2.56
C LYS A 78 5.63 0.20 -1.32
N LEU A 79 4.64 1.09 -1.36
CA LEU A 79 3.66 1.25 -0.29
C LEU A 79 2.84 -0.04 -0.12
N TRP A 80 2.40 -0.66 -1.22
CA TRP A 80 1.67 -1.93 -1.14
C TRP A 80 2.52 -3.06 -0.56
N GLU A 81 3.81 -3.13 -0.95
CA GLU A 81 4.75 -4.11 -0.39
C GLU A 81 4.93 -3.91 1.13
N LEU A 82 5.04 -2.65 1.58
CA LEU A 82 5.14 -2.30 2.98
C LEU A 82 3.88 -2.70 3.77
N MET A 83 2.69 -2.38 3.25
CA MET A 83 1.41 -2.65 3.92
C MET A 83 1.09 -4.13 4.02
N THR A 84 1.42 -4.90 2.99
CA THR A 84 1.00 -6.31 2.90
C THR A 84 2.06 -7.31 3.34
N GLY A 85 3.33 -6.89 3.38
CA GLY A 85 4.46 -7.81 3.54
C GLY A 85 4.66 -8.75 2.35
N GLY A 86 3.91 -8.54 1.26
CA GLY A 86 3.98 -9.33 0.05
C GLY A 86 5.34 -9.23 -0.64
N LYS A 87 5.65 -10.23 -1.46
CA LYS A 87 6.93 -10.28 -2.19
C LYS A 87 6.76 -9.76 -3.60
N ALA A 88 7.54 -8.75 -3.94
CA ALA A 88 7.58 -8.23 -5.30
C ALA A 88 8.29 -9.21 -6.25
N SER A 89 7.76 -9.34 -7.45
CA SER A 89 8.33 -10.12 -8.56
C SER A 89 8.18 -9.35 -9.86
N LYS A 90 9.08 -9.61 -10.82
CA LYS A 90 9.02 -9.03 -12.17
C LYS A 90 8.24 -9.89 -13.14
N THR A 91 7.78 -11.06 -12.70
CA THR A 91 7.07 -12.03 -13.54
C THR A 91 5.69 -12.32 -12.97
N ALA A 92 4.71 -12.45 -13.84
CA ALA A 92 3.37 -12.89 -13.49
C ALA A 92 2.69 -13.55 -14.68
N SER A 93 1.81 -14.52 -14.38
CA SER A 93 0.82 -15.01 -15.33
C SER A 93 -0.41 -14.10 -15.25
N ILE A 94 -0.74 -13.45 -16.36
CA ILE A 94 -1.86 -12.48 -16.41
C ILE A 94 -2.91 -12.94 -17.39
N MET A 95 -4.17 -12.77 -17.03
CA MET A 95 -5.30 -12.94 -17.93
C MET A 95 -5.42 -11.73 -18.83
N GLN A 96 -5.42 -11.94 -20.13
CA GLN A 96 -5.70 -10.92 -21.14
C GLN A 96 -6.96 -11.28 -21.92
N ARG A 97 -7.57 -10.27 -22.50
CA ARG A 97 -8.71 -10.43 -23.40
C ARG A 97 -8.53 -9.54 -24.63
N GLU A 98 -8.87 -10.06 -25.79
CA GLU A 98 -8.87 -9.30 -27.05
C GLU A 98 -10.14 -9.61 -27.83
N LYS A 99 -10.66 -8.57 -28.48
CA LYS A 99 -11.74 -8.71 -29.45
C LYS A 99 -11.12 -8.96 -30.83
N CYS A 100 -11.40 -10.11 -31.41
CA CYS A 100 -10.84 -10.57 -32.66
C CYS A 100 -11.96 -10.92 -33.65
N LYS A 101 -11.59 -11.14 -34.92
CA LYS A 101 -12.51 -11.67 -35.93
C LYS A 101 -12.07 -13.05 -36.36
N ILE A 102 -13.05 -13.89 -36.69
CA ILE A 102 -12.80 -15.20 -37.30
C ILE A 102 -12.40 -14.97 -38.75
N GLU A 103 -11.23 -15.45 -39.11
CA GLU A 103 -10.68 -15.44 -40.47
C GLU A 103 -10.95 -16.75 -41.18
N ALA A 104 -10.52 -16.84 -42.45
CA ALA A 104 -10.62 -18.05 -43.24
C ALA A 104 -10.01 -19.25 -42.52
N SER A 105 -10.62 -20.44 -42.68
CA SER A 105 -10.22 -21.69 -42.03
C SER A 105 -10.38 -21.68 -40.51
N ASN A 106 -11.37 -20.96 -39.99
CA ASN A 106 -11.70 -20.84 -38.56
C ASN A 106 -10.55 -20.33 -37.70
N LYS A 107 -9.71 -19.46 -38.26
CA LYS A 107 -8.56 -18.89 -37.57
C LYS A 107 -8.91 -17.60 -36.87
N VAL A 108 -8.30 -17.39 -35.70
CA VAL A 108 -8.39 -16.16 -34.91
C VAL A 108 -6.99 -15.75 -34.52
N ASN A 109 -6.61 -14.51 -34.83
CA ASN A 109 -5.30 -13.98 -34.54
C ASN A 109 -5.34 -12.97 -33.40
N VAL A 110 -4.52 -13.21 -32.38
CA VAL A 110 -4.32 -12.30 -31.25
C VAL A 110 -3.26 -11.26 -31.62
N SER A 111 -3.54 -10.01 -31.34
CA SER A 111 -2.66 -8.89 -31.73
C SER A 111 -1.40 -8.76 -30.83
N ASN A 112 -1.46 -9.29 -29.62
CA ASN A 112 -0.37 -9.22 -28.66
C ASN A 112 0.81 -10.12 -29.04
N LYS A 113 1.80 -9.56 -29.74
CA LYS A 113 3.02 -10.30 -30.18
C LYS A 113 3.91 -10.82 -29.05
N LYS A 114 3.72 -10.34 -27.80
CA LYS A 114 4.46 -10.82 -26.63
C LYS A 114 3.74 -11.98 -25.92
N ALA A 115 2.52 -12.32 -26.33
CA ALA A 115 1.79 -13.42 -25.73
C ALA A 115 2.39 -14.75 -26.16
N THR A 116 2.59 -15.65 -25.21
CA THR A 116 2.89 -17.05 -25.45
C THR A 116 1.63 -17.85 -25.14
N LEU A 117 0.85 -18.14 -26.17
CA LEU A 117 -0.41 -18.83 -26.02
C LEU A 117 -0.17 -20.34 -25.86
N LYS A 118 -0.97 -20.97 -25.00
CA LYS A 118 -1.06 -22.44 -24.85
C LYS A 118 -2.51 -22.84 -24.97
N LYS A 119 -2.78 -23.96 -25.65
CA LYS A 119 -4.16 -24.42 -25.89
C LYS A 119 -4.99 -24.54 -24.61
N GLU A 120 -4.36 -24.99 -23.52
CA GLU A 120 -5.00 -25.22 -22.22
C GLU A 120 -5.36 -23.92 -21.48
N THR A 121 -4.87 -22.78 -21.96
CA THR A 121 -5.04 -21.48 -21.31
C THR A 121 -5.63 -20.42 -22.25
N VAL A 122 -6.36 -20.88 -23.26
CA VAL A 122 -7.07 -20.03 -24.24
C VAL A 122 -8.54 -20.44 -24.27
N TRP A 123 -9.41 -19.46 -24.11
CA TRP A 123 -10.87 -19.62 -24.19
C TRP A 123 -11.44 -18.60 -25.17
N VAL A 124 -12.35 -19.03 -26.02
CA VAL A 124 -12.94 -18.18 -27.06
C VAL A 124 -14.46 -18.21 -26.96
N TYR A 125 -15.07 -17.03 -26.98
CA TYR A 125 -16.53 -16.88 -26.92
C TYR A 125 -16.97 -15.93 -28.05
N SER A 126 -18.24 -16.03 -28.46
CA SER A 126 -18.83 -15.01 -29.33
C SER A 126 -18.78 -13.63 -28.67
N ALA A 127 -18.56 -12.57 -29.43
CA ALA A 127 -18.56 -11.20 -28.89
C ALA A 127 -19.94 -10.78 -28.35
N ASP A 128 -21.01 -11.44 -28.79
CA ASP A 128 -22.38 -11.18 -28.35
C ASP A 128 -22.75 -11.99 -27.10
N ASP A 129 -21.95 -13.01 -26.77
CA ASP A 129 -22.14 -13.83 -25.55
C ASP A 129 -21.54 -13.14 -24.33
N THR A 130 -22.28 -12.18 -23.78
CA THR A 130 -21.86 -11.40 -22.60
C THR A 130 -21.79 -12.19 -21.32
N ASN A 131 -22.48 -13.35 -21.28
CA ASN A 131 -22.53 -14.24 -20.11
C ASN A 131 -21.50 -15.36 -20.16
N LEU A 132 -20.78 -15.50 -21.28
CA LEU A 132 -19.79 -16.56 -21.52
C LEU A 132 -20.38 -17.98 -21.36
N GLU A 133 -21.57 -18.20 -21.92
CA GLU A 133 -22.31 -19.46 -21.77
C GLU A 133 -21.86 -20.53 -22.76
N THR A 134 -21.42 -20.09 -23.95
CA THR A 134 -21.08 -21.02 -25.04
C THR A 134 -19.64 -20.80 -25.51
N GLU A 135 -18.73 -21.65 -25.05
CA GLU A 135 -17.34 -21.66 -25.48
C GLU A 135 -17.19 -22.21 -26.91
N LEU A 136 -16.48 -21.47 -27.74
CA LEU A 136 -16.06 -21.94 -29.07
C LEU A 136 -14.81 -22.80 -28.91
N LYS A 137 -14.92 -24.07 -29.30
CA LYS A 137 -13.88 -25.05 -29.05
C LYS A 137 -12.62 -24.79 -29.86
N VAL A 138 -11.50 -24.65 -29.13
CA VAL A 138 -10.17 -24.49 -29.70
C VAL A 138 -9.59 -25.84 -30.08
N THR A 139 -9.19 -26.01 -31.34
CA THR A 139 -8.55 -27.22 -31.84
C THR A 139 -7.04 -27.19 -31.74
N SER A 140 -6.44 -26.05 -32.10
CA SER A 140 -4.98 -25.85 -32.00
C SER A 140 -4.63 -24.40 -31.74
N VAL A 141 -3.43 -24.19 -31.22
CA VAL A 141 -2.82 -22.86 -30.99
C VAL A 141 -1.38 -22.92 -31.52
N THR A 142 -1.02 -21.96 -32.35
CA THR A 142 0.32 -21.84 -32.92
C THR A 142 0.76 -20.37 -32.84
N SER A 143 1.70 -20.07 -31.98
CA SER A 143 2.09 -18.67 -31.69
C SER A 143 0.90 -17.82 -31.25
N GLN A 144 0.48 -16.86 -32.06
CA GLN A 144 -0.67 -15.98 -31.81
C GLN A 144 -1.92 -16.42 -32.57
N GLU A 145 -1.83 -17.48 -33.40
CA GLU A 145 -2.94 -18.00 -34.18
C GLU A 145 -3.67 -19.11 -33.41
N ILE A 146 -4.97 -18.98 -33.29
CA ILE A 146 -5.88 -19.93 -32.66
C ILE A 146 -6.77 -20.50 -33.74
N THR A 147 -6.89 -21.83 -33.82
CA THR A 147 -7.81 -22.48 -34.75
C THR A 147 -9.01 -23.02 -33.97
N LEU A 148 -10.20 -22.67 -34.39
CA LEU A 148 -11.46 -23.12 -33.83
C LEU A 148 -11.95 -24.37 -34.55
N GLU A 149 -12.79 -25.18 -33.89
CA GLU A 149 -13.46 -26.35 -34.51
C GLU A 149 -14.49 -25.87 -35.56
N SER A 150 -15.19 -24.76 -35.28
CA SER A 150 -16.20 -24.18 -36.15
C SER A 150 -16.31 -22.68 -35.89
N GLY A 151 -16.76 -21.95 -36.91
CA GLY A 151 -17.03 -20.52 -36.80
C GLY A 151 -17.31 -19.91 -38.17
N GLU A 152 -18.09 -18.84 -38.21
CA GLU A 152 -18.37 -18.13 -39.45
C GLU A 152 -17.35 -16.99 -39.64
N VAL A 153 -16.76 -16.92 -40.82
CA VAL A 153 -15.77 -15.89 -41.17
C VAL A 153 -16.40 -14.50 -41.07
N GLY A 154 -15.69 -13.62 -40.37
CA GLY A 154 -16.14 -12.25 -40.13
C GLY A 154 -16.85 -12.03 -38.82
N ASN A 155 -17.32 -13.09 -38.14
CA ASN A 155 -17.90 -12.95 -36.80
C ASN A 155 -16.87 -12.49 -35.80
N GLU A 156 -17.30 -11.63 -34.86
CA GLU A 156 -16.45 -11.13 -33.79
C GLU A 156 -16.48 -12.09 -32.61
N VAL A 157 -15.30 -12.33 -32.05
CA VAL A 157 -15.10 -13.19 -30.87
C VAL A 157 -14.27 -12.46 -29.82
N ILE A 158 -14.46 -12.85 -28.57
CA ILE A 158 -13.60 -12.42 -27.47
C ILE A 158 -12.71 -13.60 -27.11
N VAL A 159 -11.41 -13.38 -27.15
CA VAL A 159 -10.40 -14.37 -26.78
C VAL A 159 -9.86 -13.99 -25.40
N PHE A 160 -10.01 -14.89 -24.45
CA PHE A 160 -9.37 -14.85 -23.16
C PHE A 160 -8.16 -15.77 -23.16
N TYR A 161 -7.03 -15.32 -22.64
CA TYR A 161 -5.85 -16.15 -22.56
C TYR A 161 -4.95 -15.78 -21.41
N LEU A 162 -4.27 -16.76 -20.83
CA LEU A 162 -3.19 -16.55 -19.88
C LEU A 162 -1.86 -16.41 -20.61
N THR A 163 -1.09 -15.41 -20.24
CA THR A 163 0.27 -15.23 -20.77
C THR A 163 1.23 -14.85 -19.65
N GLU A 164 2.42 -15.43 -19.72
CA GLU A 164 3.51 -15.08 -18.83
C GLU A 164 4.14 -13.74 -19.24
N ARG A 165 4.29 -12.84 -18.28
CA ARG A 165 4.94 -11.55 -18.48
C ARG A 165 6.14 -11.44 -17.54
N SER A 166 7.25 -10.93 -18.07
CA SER A 166 8.50 -10.70 -17.31
C SER A 166 8.83 -9.21 -17.13
N ASP A 167 7.94 -8.33 -17.58
CA ASP A 167 8.07 -6.88 -17.55
C ASP A 167 6.99 -6.22 -16.66
N VAL A 168 6.56 -6.92 -15.62
CA VAL A 168 5.51 -6.47 -14.70
C VAL A 168 6.08 -6.25 -13.29
N TYR A 169 5.35 -5.48 -12.51
CA TYR A 169 5.53 -5.44 -11.07
C TYR A 169 4.37 -6.19 -10.42
N ASN A 170 4.64 -7.35 -9.89
CA ASN A 170 3.66 -8.21 -9.25
C ASN A 170 3.99 -8.37 -7.78
N ILE A 171 3.01 -8.18 -6.91
CA ILE A 171 3.12 -8.46 -5.48
C ILE A 171 2.27 -9.69 -5.18
N ASN A 172 2.93 -10.76 -4.78
CA ASN A 172 2.24 -11.96 -4.30
C ASN A 172 2.08 -11.88 -2.79
N ILE A 173 0.84 -11.88 -2.33
CA ILE A 173 0.48 -11.82 -0.91
C ILE A 173 0.00 -13.21 -0.49
N LYS A 174 0.74 -13.85 0.41
CA LYS A 174 0.36 -15.14 0.97
C LYS A 174 -0.24 -14.94 2.37
N SER A 175 -1.11 -15.82 2.78
CA SER A 175 -1.70 -15.82 4.13
C SER A 175 -0.68 -15.95 5.26
N THR A 176 0.54 -16.34 4.93
CA THR A 176 1.67 -16.51 5.86
C THR A 176 2.68 -15.35 5.82
N ASP A 177 2.52 -14.41 4.89
CA ASP A 177 3.40 -13.26 4.75
C ASP A 177 2.82 -12.09 5.55
N PHE A 178 3.62 -11.52 6.44
CA PHE A 178 3.26 -10.39 7.29
C PHE A 178 4.22 -9.22 7.06
N PRO A 179 3.76 -7.97 7.27
CA PRO A 179 4.61 -6.81 7.24
C PRO A 179 5.81 -6.94 8.19
N LYS A 180 6.92 -6.38 7.79
CA LYS A 180 8.14 -6.33 8.58
C LYS A 180 8.11 -5.15 9.56
N ALA A 181 9.02 -5.19 10.53
CA ALA A 181 9.27 -4.03 11.36
C ALA A 181 10.12 -2.98 10.63
N PHE A 182 9.83 -1.71 10.87
CA PHE A 182 10.54 -0.55 10.36
C PHE A 182 10.89 0.41 11.50
N THR A 183 11.93 1.23 11.31
CA THR A 183 12.10 2.49 12.04
C THR A 183 11.56 3.58 11.13
N VAL A 184 10.76 4.50 11.68
CA VAL A 184 10.20 5.61 10.90
C VAL A 184 10.76 6.91 11.41
N TYR A 185 11.29 7.69 10.48
CA TYR A 185 11.68 9.07 10.69
C TYR A 185 10.67 9.97 9.98
N GLY A 186 10.23 11.00 10.66
CA GLY A 186 9.35 11.99 10.08
C GLY A 186 9.82 13.38 10.37
N ASP A 187 9.57 14.28 9.43
CA ASP A 187 9.87 15.69 9.56
C ASP A 187 8.71 16.56 9.09
N THR A 188 8.53 17.69 9.77
CA THR A 188 7.53 18.71 9.45
C THR A 188 7.94 20.02 10.14
N TYR A 189 7.06 21.00 10.12
CA TYR A 189 7.32 22.32 10.72
C TYR A 189 6.29 22.63 11.78
N MET A 190 6.75 23.32 12.83
CA MET A 190 5.93 23.99 13.82
C MET A 190 6.08 25.49 13.67
N LYS A 191 4.99 26.25 13.70
CA LYS A 191 5.01 27.71 13.73
C LYS A 191 4.75 28.20 15.14
N THR A 192 5.59 29.11 15.62
CA THR A 192 5.46 29.73 16.96
C THR A 192 4.57 30.97 16.93
N THR A 193 4.15 31.44 18.11
CA THR A 193 3.44 32.71 18.26
C THR A 193 4.25 33.92 17.79
N ASP A 194 5.58 33.81 17.78
CA ASP A 194 6.50 34.86 17.31
C ASP A 194 6.74 34.77 15.79
N GLU A 195 5.96 33.92 15.09
CA GLU A 195 6.04 33.64 13.66
C GLU A 195 7.31 32.88 13.21
N ASP A 196 8.14 32.43 14.13
CA ASP A 196 9.29 31.60 13.80
C ASP A 196 8.84 30.21 13.31
N ILE A 197 9.48 29.68 12.26
CA ILE A 197 9.29 28.33 11.76
C ILE A 197 10.36 27.45 12.38
N MET A 198 9.93 26.39 13.05
CA MET A 198 10.83 25.44 13.72
C MET A 198 10.66 24.04 13.13
N PRO A 199 11.73 23.43 12.63
CA PRO A 199 11.67 22.04 12.22
C PRO A 199 11.29 21.13 13.40
N TYR A 200 10.33 20.25 13.16
CA TYR A 200 9.91 19.21 14.08
C TYR A 200 10.24 17.86 13.47
N LEU A 201 11.01 17.09 14.18
CA LEU A 201 11.43 15.75 13.79
C LEU A 201 10.89 14.74 14.77
N PHE A 202 10.53 13.55 14.27
CA PHE A 202 10.25 12.43 15.14
C PHE A 202 10.95 11.16 14.66
N LYS A 203 11.18 10.26 15.59
CA LYS A 203 11.68 8.92 15.33
C LYS A 203 10.82 7.91 16.09
N ALA A 204 10.07 7.09 15.36
CA ALA A 204 9.44 5.91 15.91
C ALA A 204 10.40 4.72 15.74
N TYR A 205 10.87 4.18 16.85
CA TYR A 205 11.99 3.23 16.89
C TYR A 205 11.68 1.90 16.22
N LYS A 206 10.48 1.37 16.46
CA LYS A 206 10.05 0.10 15.88
C LYS A 206 8.56 0.14 15.61
N VAL A 207 8.19 0.18 14.35
CA VAL A 207 6.80 0.16 13.91
C VAL A 207 6.54 -1.06 13.05
N ILE A 208 5.35 -1.63 13.19
CA ILE A 208 4.91 -2.77 12.40
C ILE A 208 3.61 -2.36 11.72
N PRO A 209 3.56 -2.29 10.37
CA PRO A 209 2.33 -2.04 9.66
C PRO A 209 1.28 -3.11 10.00
N GLN A 210 0.07 -2.69 10.30
CA GLN A 210 -1.06 -3.60 10.37
C GLN A 210 -1.31 -4.16 8.96
N ALA A 211 -1.53 -5.47 8.86
CA ALA A 211 -1.73 -6.15 7.57
C ALA A 211 -3.12 -5.86 6.97
N ASN A 212 -3.57 -4.62 7.07
CA ASN A 212 -4.85 -4.15 6.57
C ASN A 212 -4.62 -3.33 5.31
N MET A 213 -5.23 -3.70 4.22
CA MET A 213 -5.20 -2.95 2.97
C MET A 213 -6.58 -2.92 2.35
N SER A 214 -7.07 -1.74 2.04
CA SER A 214 -8.31 -1.55 1.29
C SER A 214 -8.02 -0.74 0.04
N LEU A 215 -8.39 -1.29 -1.11
CA LEU A 215 -8.32 -0.61 -2.40
C LEU A 215 -9.74 -0.43 -2.92
N SER A 216 -10.12 0.80 -3.21
CA SER A 216 -11.41 1.13 -3.81
C SER A 216 -11.20 1.73 -5.20
N PHE A 217 -12.06 1.34 -6.14
CA PHE A 217 -12.05 1.85 -7.50
C PHE A 217 -13.44 2.38 -7.83
N ALA A 218 -13.50 3.64 -8.22
CA ALA A 218 -14.73 4.29 -8.65
C ALA A 218 -14.47 5.09 -9.94
N ASN A 219 -15.51 5.25 -10.74
CA ASN A 219 -15.42 6.03 -11.98
C ASN A 219 -15.76 7.51 -11.80
N SER A 220 -16.09 7.91 -10.59
CA SER A 220 -16.47 9.30 -10.24
C SER A 220 -16.18 9.57 -8.76
N GLY A 221 -16.06 10.84 -8.39
CA GLY A 221 -15.72 11.29 -7.04
C GLY A 221 -14.23 11.55 -6.88
N ASP A 222 -13.81 11.74 -5.62
CA ASP A 222 -12.41 11.95 -5.28
C ASP A 222 -11.59 10.66 -5.46
N PRO A 223 -10.27 10.78 -5.72
CA PRO A 223 -9.39 9.61 -5.75
C PRO A 223 -9.49 8.79 -4.46
N GLY A 224 -9.46 7.46 -4.61
CA GLY A 224 -9.54 6.56 -3.47
C GLY A 224 -8.38 6.76 -2.50
N THR A 225 -8.70 6.91 -1.21
CA THR A 225 -7.72 7.04 -0.14
C THR A 225 -7.27 5.67 0.35
N VAL A 226 -5.98 5.52 0.56
CA VAL A 226 -5.38 4.36 1.22
C VAL A 226 -4.88 4.79 2.60
N THR A 227 -5.23 4.01 3.62
CA THR A 227 -4.81 4.24 5.00
C THR A 227 -3.80 3.17 5.40
N LEU A 228 -2.63 3.60 5.83
CA LEU A 228 -1.61 2.78 6.46
C LEU A 228 -1.63 3.05 7.96
N THR A 229 -1.93 2.04 8.75
CA THR A 229 -1.82 2.07 10.20
C THR A 229 -0.69 1.16 10.66
N CYS A 230 0.16 1.69 11.53
CA CYS A 230 1.29 0.96 12.10
C CYS A 230 1.18 0.95 13.64
N ASP A 231 1.43 -0.20 14.24
CA ASP A 231 1.59 -0.30 15.69
C ASP A 231 3.03 0.08 16.07
N MET A 232 3.17 0.96 17.05
CA MET A 232 4.47 1.32 17.62
C MET A 232 4.82 0.34 18.73
N MET A 233 5.95 -0.29 18.57
CA MET A 233 6.52 -1.23 19.54
C MET A 233 7.74 -0.59 20.21
N VAL A 234 8.12 -1.12 21.34
CA VAL A 234 9.40 -0.79 21.97
C VAL A 234 10.55 -1.47 21.24
N ASP A 235 11.69 -0.81 21.17
CA ASP A 235 12.95 -1.45 20.76
C ASP A 235 13.56 -2.25 21.91
N ASP A 236 14.77 -2.78 21.72
CA ASP A 236 15.44 -3.60 22.73
C ASP A 236 15.89 -2.79 23.96
N ASP A 237 15.97 -1.47 23.84
CA ASP A 237 16.33 -0.53 24.93
C ASP A 237 15.09 0.08 25.60
N GLY A 238 13.88 -0.27 25.15
CA GLY A 238 12.62 0.22 25.69
C GLY A 238 12.15 1.56 25.09
N ASN A 239 12.80 2.05 24.04
CA ASN A 239 12.39 3.29 23.37
C ASN A 239 11.21 3.02 22.43
N MET A 240 10.28 3.96 22.36
CA MET A 240 9.12 3.91 21.47
C MET A 240 9.12 5.06 20.46
N LEU A 241 9.23 6.28 20.94
CA LEU A 241 9.10 7.50 20.14
C LEU A 241 9.96 8.63 20.70
N ASP A 242 10.74 9.27 19.83
CA ASP A 242 11.40 10.55 20.11
C ASP A 242 10.70 11.67 19.36
N LEU A 243 10.55 12.81 20.02
CA LEU A 243 10.05 14.05 19.46
C LEU A 243 11.12 15.12 19.63
N THR A 244 11.58 15.72 18.55
CA THR A 244 12.69 16.66 18.52
C THR A 244 12.28 17.96 17.83
N LEU A 245 12.51 19.08 18.50
CA LEU A 245 12.40 20.41 17.92
C LEU A 245 13.80 20.97 17.72
N LEU A 246 14.07 21.45 16.51
CA LEU A 246 15.34 22.11 16.22
C LEU A 246 15.20 23.62 16.36
N PRO A 247 16.05 24.27 17.18
CA PRO A 247 16.07 25.70 17.26
C PRO A 247 16.77 26.26 16.03
N ASP A 248 16.05 27.04 15.25
CA ASP A 248 16.58 28.03 14.29
C ASP A 248 17.75 27.53 13.41
N GLU A 249 17.56 26.39 12.71
CA GLU A 249 18.36 26.09 11.55
C GLU A 249 17.49 26.35 10.33
N SER A 250 17.97 27.19 9.43
CA SER A 250 17.42 27.36 8.10
C SER A 250 17.52 26.04 7.36
N VAL A 251 16.54 25.16 7.56
CA VAL A 251 16.31 24.04 6.63
C VAL A 251 15.93 24.72 5.33
N GLY A 252 16.74 24.55 4.30
CA GLY A 252 16.49 25.15 3.00
C GLY A 252 15.07 24.88 2.57
N GLU A 253 14.39 25.92 2.11
CA GLU A 253 13.06 25.78 1.51
C GLU A 253 13.08 24.66 0.48
N PRO A 254 12.02 23.84 0.43
CA PRO A 254 11.89 22.78 -0.58
C PRO A 254 11.80 23.34 -2.00
#